data_d26d766d9793a405197cdb9c5e3e6ade
#
_entry.id   d26d766d9793a405197cdb9c5e3e6ade
#
_cell.length_a   1.000
_cell.length_b   1.000
_cell.length_c   1.000
_cell.angle_alpha   90.00
_cell.angle_beta   90.00
_cell.angle_gamma   90.00
#
_symmetry.space_group_name_H-M   'P 1'
#
loop_
_entity.id
_entity.type
_entity.pdbx_description
1 polymer ?
#
loop_
_entity_poly.entity_id
_entity_poly.type
_entity_poly.pdbx_seq_one_letter_code
_entity_poly.pdbx_strand_id
1 'polypeptide(L)'
;TNAYLIRDPAHVVASYAKVRGEPTLDDLGYPQQVEIFRRHGGPVLDSAALLRDPAGQLRKLCAELGIPFDEAMLRWPPGPRDTDGVWAPHWYAAVEQSTGFAPYRDSPAPVPPHLAHLVVAAQPFYDELAAHRL
;
A
#
# COMPACT_ATOMS: atom_id res chain seq x y z
N THR A 1 -14.15 -11.44 -2.94
CA THR A 1 -14.00 -10.03 -3.36
C THR A 1 -12.55 -9.63 -3.23
N ASN A 2 -11.99 -8.96 -4.24
CA ASN A 2 -10.65 -8.39 -4.19
C ASN A 2 -10.72 -6.95 -3.69
N ALA A 3 -9.71 -6.52 -2.96
CA ALA A 3 -9.46 -5.12 -2.63
C ALA A 3 -8.01 -4.78 -2.98
N TYR A 4 -7.77 -3.55 -3.36
CA TYR A 4 -6.44 -3.11 -3.85
C TYR A 4 -5.93 -1.97 -2.99
N LEU A 5 -4.69 -2.07 -2.55
CA LEU A 5 -3.98 -0.97 -1.91
C LEU A 5 -2.95 -0.42 -2.90
N ILE A 6 -3.12 0.86 -3.26
CA ILE A 6 -2.17 1.56 -4.13
C ILE A 6 -1.35 2.58 -3.34
N ARG A 7 -0.18 2.87 -3.85
CA ARG A 7 0.70 3.90 -3.31
C ARG A 7 1.41 4.60 -4.46
N ASP A 8 1.69 5.88 -4.29
CA ASP A 8 2.44 6.69 -5.26
C ASP A 8 3.73 5.97 -5.71
N PRO A 9 3.98 5.86 -7.03
CA PRO A 9 5.14 5.14 -7.57
C PRO A 9 6.49 5.64 -7.06
N ALA A 10 6.68 6.95 -6.86
CA ALA A 10 7.93 7.47 -6.34
C ALA A 10 8.21 6.95 -4.92
N HIS A 11 7.16 6.87 -4.07
CA HIS A 11 7.29 6.31 -2.73
C HIS A 11 7.58 4.82 -2.72
N VAL A 12 6.99 4.05 -3.66
CA VAL A 12 7.23 2.61 -3.77
C VAL A 12 8.66 2.36 -4.24
N VAL A 13 9.10 3.01 -5.34
CA VAL A 13 10.46 2.87 -5.87
C VAL A 13 11.50 3.27 -4.82
N ALA A 14 11.31 4.40 -4.14
CA ALA A 14 12.24 4.85 -3.09
C ALA A 14 12.30 3.88 -1.89
N SER A 15 11.18 3.25 -1.55
CA SER A 15 11.13 2.25 -0.47
C SER A 15 11.82 0.96 -0.88
N TYR A 16 11.56 0.49 -2.10
CA TYR A 16 12.11 -0.75 -2.63
C TYR A 16 13.63 -0.69 -2.81
N ALA A 17 14.14 0.46 -3.30
CA ALA A 17 15.57 0.71 -3.48
C ALA A 17 16.40 0.58 -2.19
N LYS A 18 15.78 0.77 -1.01
CA LYS A 18 16.45 0.59 0.29
C LYS A 18 16.70 -0.88 0.63
N VAL A 19 15.90 -1.77 0.08
CA VAL A 19 15.92 -3.20 0.42
C VAL A 19 16.52 -4.04 -0.71
N ARG A 20 16.17 -3.68 -1.96
CA ARG A 20 16.66 -4.34 -3.18
C ARG A 20 17.17 -3.27 -4.13
N GLY A 21 18.47 -3.08 -4.24
CA GLY A 21 19.12 -1.98 -4.94
C GLY A 21 18.61 -1.67 -6.36
N GLU A 22 18.19 -2.67 -7.14
CA GLU A 22 17.71 -2.51 -8.54
C GLU A 22 16.41 -3.30 -8.77
N PRO A 23 15.25 -2.74 -8.38
CA PRO A 23 13.96 -3.35 -8.69
C PRO A 23 13.62 -3.21 -10.19
N THR A 24 12.79 -4.12 -10.68
CA THR A 24 12.13 -4.00 -11.99
C THR A 24 10.70 -3.52 -11.84
N LEU A 25 10.04 -3.15 -12.95
CA LEU A 25 8.61 -2.79 -12.92
C LEU A 25 7.74 -3.95 -12.43
N ASP A 26 8.09 -5.18 -12.79
CA ASP A 26 7.38 -6.39 -12.35
C ASP A 26 7.53 -6.63 -10.84
N ASP A 27 8.69 -6.31 -10.25
CA ASP A 27 8.90 -6.38 -8.81
C ASP A 27 8.00 -5.39 -8.04
N LEU A 28 7.61 -4.27 -8.67
CA LEU A 28 6.73 -3.26 -8.06
C LEU A 28 5.25 -3.68 -8.07
N GLY A 29 4.86 -4.64 -8.90
CA GLY A 29 3.53 -5.23 -8.93
C GLY A 29 2.41 -4.38 -9.56
N TYR A 30 2.69 -3.21 -10.13
CA TYR A 30 1.66 -2.34 -10.71
C TYR A 30 0.94 -2.96 -11.92
N PRO A 31 1.64 -3.54 -12.93
CA PRO A 31 0.98 -4.17 -14.06
C PRO A 31 0.06 -5.32 -13.61
N GLN A 32 0.53 -6.14 -12.67
CA GLN A 32 -0.23 -7.28 -12.15
C GLN A 32 -1.48 -6.83 -11.38
N GLN A 33 -1.37 -5.77 -10.57
CA GLN A 33 -2.54 -5.21 -9.89
C GLN A 33 -3.61 -4.73 -10.88
N VAL A 34 -3.22 -4.00 -11.92
CA VAL A 34 -4.15 -3.52 -12.95
C VAL A 34 -4.77 -4.67 -13.70
N GLU A 35 -4.01 -5.70 -14.07
CA GLU A 35 -4.55 -6.89 -14.74
C GLU A 35 -5.63 -7.57 -13.89
N ILE A 36 -5.36 -7.77 -12.60
CA ILE A 36 -6.32 -8.38 -11.67
C ILE A 36 -7.55 -7.47 -11.50
N PHE A 37 -7.36 -6.16 -11.38
CA PHE A 37 -8.43 -5.19 -11.25
C PHE A 37 -9.36 -5.18 -12.47
N ARG A 38 -8.81 -5.15 -13.68
CA ARG A 38 -9.58 -5.19 -14.93
C ARG A 38 -10.42 -6.46 -15.05
N ARG A 39 -9.94 -7.57 -14.50
CA ARG A 39 -10.59 -8.88 -14.56
C ARG A 39 -11.68 -9.06 -13.51
N HIS A 40 -11.49 -8.51 -12.32
CA HIS A 40 -12.32 -8.83 -11.15
C HIS A 40 -12.99 -7.60 -10.51
N GLY A 41 -12.52 -6.40 -10.79
CA GLY A 41 -12.96 -5.19 -10.09
C GLY A 41 -12.69 -5.25 -8.59
N GLY A 42 -13.25 -4.30 -7.86
CA GLY A 42 -13.20 -4.21 -6.40
C GLY A 42 -12.74 -2.85 -5.90
N PRO A 43 -12.89 -2.57 -4.59
CA PRO A 43 -12.50 -1.29 -4.00
C PRO A 43 -11.00 -1.05 -4.05
N VAL A 44 -10.63 0.19 -4.38
CA VAL A 44 -9.24 0.65 -4.42
C VAL A 44 -8.99 1.63 -3.29
N LEU A 45 -8.01 1.33 -2.45
CA LEU A 45 -7.60 2.14 -1.32
C LEU A 45 -6.24 2.79 -1.62
N ASP A 46 -6.14 4.10 -1.50
CA ASP A 46 -4.87 4.82 -1.63
C ASP A 46 -4.20 4.95 -0.26
N SER A 47 -2.93 4.59 -0.18
CA SER A 47 -2.17 4.61 1.09
C SER A 47 -2.05 6.01 1.69
N ALA A 48 -1.97 7.06 0.87
CA ALA A 48 -1.92 8.42 1.36
C ALA A 48 -3.27 8.86 1.93
N ALA A 49 -4.38 8.51 1.27
CA ALA A 49 -5.73 8.76 1.77
C ALA A 49 -5.98 7.99 3.08
N LEU A 50 -5.57 6.71 3.12
CA LEU A 50 -5.67 5.89 4.33
C LEU A 50 -4.92 6.50 5.51
N LEU A 51 -3.70 6.97 5.32
CA LEU A 51 -2.91 7.57 6.40
C LEU A 51 -3.43 8.95 6.86
N ARG A 52 -4.15 9.69 5.99
CA ARG A 52 -4.77 10.96 6.35
C ARG A 52 -6.05 10.76 7.16
N ASP A 53 -6.83 9.75 6.82
CA ASP A 53 -8.10 9.41 7.49
C ASP A 53 -8.30 7.89 7.57
N PRO A 54 -7.59 7.21 8.49
CA PRO A 54 -7.67 5.76 8.60
C PRO A 54 -9.10 5.27 8.90
N ALA A 55 -9.80 5.93 9.80
CA ALA A 55 -11.15 5.52 10.21
C ALA A 55 -12.15 5.67 9.06
N GLY A 56 -12.16 6.81 8.37
CA GLY A 56 -13.06 7.05 7.24
C GLY A 56 -12.79 6.11 6.07
N GLN A 57 -11.52 5.92 5.71
CA GLN A 57 -11.15 5.04 4.61
C GLN A 57 -11.47 3.57 4.90
N LEU A 58 -11.21 3.08 6.12
CA LEU A 58 -11.55 1.71 6.49
C LEU A 58 -13.06 1.49 6.60
N ARG A 59 -13.84 2.48 7.04
CA ARG A 59 -15.31 2.39 7.03
C ARG A 59 -15.84 2.25 5.60
N LYS A 60 -15.33 3.03 4.64
CA LYS A 60 -15.69 2.91 3.22
C LYS A 60 -15.32 1.53 2.67
N LEU A 61 -14.09 1.07 2.94
CA LEU A 61 -13.63 -0.25 2.50
C LEU A 61 -14.52 -1.36 3.06
N CYS A 62 -14.83 -1.33 4.35
CA CYS A 62 -15.70 -2.32 4.99
C CYS A 62 -17.11 -2.32 4.38
N ALA A 63 -17.66 -1.13 4.08
CA ALA A 63 -18.95 -1.00 3.43
C ALA A 63 -18.96 -1.65 2.03
N GLU A 64 -17.94 -1.38 1.21
CA GLU A 64 -17.78 -1.98 -0.11
C GLU A 64 -17.60 -3.51 -0.07
N LEU A 65 -16.95 -4.01 0.98
CA LEU A 65 -16.74 -5.44 1.18
C LEU A 65 -17.93 -6.15 1.84
N GLY A 66 -18.92 -5.40 2.34
CA GLY A 66 -20.05 -5.95 3.07
C GLY A 66 -19.69 -6.55 4.42
N ILE A 67 -18.66 -6.03 5.09
CA ILE A 67 -18.21 -6.46 6.42
C ILE A 67 -18.37 -5.33 7.43
N PRO A 68 -18.63 -5.63 8.72
CA PRO A 68 -18.70 -4.58 9.74
C PRO A 68 -17.34 -3.96 9.98
N PHE A 69 -17.31 -2.63 10.16
CA PHE A 69 -16.13 -1.93 10.65
C PHE A 69 -15.98 -2.15 12.16
N ASP A 70 -14.74 -2.36 12.62
CA ASP A 70 -14.38 -2.47 14.03
C ASP A 70 -13.29 -1.45 14.38
N GLU A 71 -13.43 -0.74 15.51
CA GLU A 71 -12.44 0.21 16.02
C GLU A 71 -11.08 -0.49 16.33
N ALA A 72 -11.06 -1.79 16.57
CA ALA A 72 -9.84 -2.58 16.71
C ALA A 72 -8.95 -2.57 15.45
N MET A 73 -9.52 -2.25 14.29
CA MET A 73 -8.76 -2.08 13.04
C MET A 73 -7.84 -0.85 13.07
N LEU A 74 -8.05 0.08 13.99
CA LEU A 74 -7.28 1.33 14.08
C LEU A 74 -6.13 1.25 15.08
N ARG A 75 -6.17 0.31 16.02
CA ARG A 75 -5.17 0.18 17.10
C ARG A 75 -4.91 -1.27 17.42
N TRP A 76 -3.66 -1.60 17.65
CA TRP A 76 -3.20 -2.95 17.98
C TRP A 76 -2.07 -2.92 19.01
N PRO A 77 -1.89 -3.98 19.80
CA PRO A 77 -0.74 -4.11 20.69
C PRO A 77 0.56 -4.27 19.89
N PRO A 78 1.69 -3.71 20.34
CA PRO A 78 2.98 -3.92 19.70
C PRO A 78 3.46 -5.37 19.88
N GLY A 79 4.39 -5.79 19.05
CA GLY A 79 5.05 -7.09 19.13
C GLY A 79 4.66 -8.06 18.02
N PRO A 80 5.41 -9.15 17.88
CA PRO A 80 5.13 -10.21 16.93
C PRO A 80 3.84 -10.96 17.32
N ARG A 81 3.20 -11.58 16.33
CA ARG A 81 2.00 -12.41 16.50
C ARG A 81 2.25 -13.81 15.97
N ASP A 82 1.63 -14.80 16.60
CA ASP A 82 1.71 -16.20 16.15
C ASP A 82 1.13 -16.41 14.73
N THR A 83 0.32 -15.46 14.27
CA THR A 83 -0.26 -15.44 12.91
C THR A 83 0.62 -14.75 11.87
N ASP A 84 1.73 -14.14 12.27
CA ASP A 84 2.66 -13.51 11.34
C ASP A 84 3.30 -14.59 10.47
N GLY A 85 3.30 -14.36 9.15
CA GLY A 85 3.80 -15.33 8.19
C GLY A 85 5.33 -15.39 8.13
N VAL A 86 5.86 -16.28 7.31
CA VAL A 86 7.31 -16.53 7.13
C VAL A 86 8.11 -15.30 6.68
N TRP A 87 7.46 -14.27 6.20
CA TRP A 87 8.08 -13.01 5.77
C TRP A 87 8.26 -11.98 6.89
N ALA A 88 7.67 -12.21 8.06
CA ALA A 88 7.71 -11.27 9.19
C ALA A 88 9.13 -10.84 9.58
N PRO A 89 10.13 -11.75 9.71
CA PRO A 89 11.50 -11.36 10.08
C PRO A 89 12.17 -10.39 9.10
N HIS A 90 11.69 -10.36 7.84
CA HIS A 90 12.29 -9.53 6.79
C HIS A 90 11.60 -8.18 6.62
N TRP A 91 10.30 -8.07 6.97
CA TRP A 91 9.48 -6.92 6.59
C TRP A 91 8.72 -6.26 7.74
N TYR A 92 8.53 -6.95 8.88
CA TYR A 92 7.59 -6.52 9.91
C TYR A 92 8.21 -5.76 11.08
N ALA A 93 9.52 -5.52 11.10
CA ALA A 93 10.17 -4.83 12.22
C ALA A 93 9.51 -3.49 12.60
N ALA A 94 9.09 -2.69 11.59
CA ALA A 94 8.37 -1.44 11.84
C ALA A 94 6.90 -1.68 12.26
N VAL A 95 6.27 -2.74 11.77
CA VAL A 95 4.89 -3.11 12.11
C VAL A 95 4.83 -3.62 13.54
N GLU A 96 5.77 -4.45 13.96
CA GLU A 96 5.87 -5.00 15.33
C GLU A 96 6.05 -3.90 16.39
N GLN A 97 6.68 -2.78 16.02
CA GLN A 97 6.83 -1.62 16.92
C GLN A 97 5.63 -0.68 16.90
N SER A 98 4.71 -0.86 15.94
CA SER A 98 3.56 0.03 15.77
C SER A 98 2.40 -0.36 16.67
N THR A 99 1.56 0.62 17.01
CA THR A 99 0.31 0.44 17.76
C THR A 99 -0.90 1.03 17.04
N GLY A 100 -0.71 1.43 15.78
CA GLY A 100 -1.72 2.06 14.94
C GLY A 100 -1.09 2.62 13.66
N PHE A 101 -1.88 3.33 12.87
CA PHE A 101 -1.40 3.97 11.65
C PHE A 101 -0.43 5.11 11.96
N ALA A 102 0.68 5.15 11.22
CA ALA A 102 1.60 6.29 11.29
C ALA A 102 0.95 7.56 10.72
N PRO A 103 1.25 8.75 11.26
CA PRO A 103 0.77 9.99 10.67
C PRO A 103 1.24 10.13 9.21
N TYR A 104 0.35 10.60 8.35
CA TYR A 104 0.75 10.94 6.99
C TYR A 104 1.82 12.04 7.00
N ARG A 105 2.85 11.85 6.20
CA ARG A 105 3.90 12.84 6.00
C ARG A 105 3.98 13.17 4.53
N ASP A 106 3.70 14.42 4.21
CA ASP A 106 3.84 14.95 2.85
C ASP A 106 5.31 15.33 2.62
N SER A 107 6.11 14.35 2.30
CA SER A 107 7.53 14.55 1.99
C SER A 107 7.87 13.89 0.67
N PRO A 108 8.69 14.55 -0.17
CA PRO A 108 9.11 13.97 -1.44
C PRO A 108 9.85 12.65 -1.21
N ALA A 109 9.59 11.67 -2.05
CA ALA A 109 10.30 10.40 -2.02
C ALA A 109 11.71 10.58 -2.63
N PRO A 110 12.77 10.23 -1.93
CA PRO A 110 14.13 10.33 -2.44
C PRO A 110 14.43 9.20 -3.44
N VAL A 111 13.88 9.31 -4.65
CA VAL A 111 14.08 8.32 -5.71
C VAL A 111 15.50 8.42 -6.26
N PRO A 112 16.28 7.33 -6.27
CA PRO A 112 17.59 7.32 -6.91
C PRO A 112 17.47 7.69 -8.40
N PRO A 113 18.34 8.56 -8.96
CA PRO A 113 18.21 9.03 -10.35
C PRO A 113 18.15 7.90 -11.39
N HIS A 114 18.91 6.81 -11.19
CA HIS A 114 18.92 5.67 -12.10
C HIS A 114 17.60 4.86 -12.09
N LEU A 115 16.76 5.02 -11.06
CA LEU A 115 15.46 4.37 -10.93
C LEU A 115 14.28 5.29 -11.31
N ALA A 116 14.52 6.55 -11.68
CA ALA A 116 13.46 7.49 -12.04
C ALA A 116 12.59 6.99 -13.21
N HIS A 117 13.16 6.22 -14.13
CA HIS A 117 12.43 5.61 -15.24
C HIS A 117 11.34 4.63 -14.78
N LEU A 118 11.50 3.97 -13.63
CA LEU A 118 10.49 3.06 -13.06
C LEU A 118 9.28 3.83 -12.54
N VAL A 119 9.48 5.02 -11.98
CA VAL A 119 8.37 5.90 -11.55
C VAL A 119 7.52 6.26 -12.76
N VAL A 120 8.16 6.69 -13.85
CA VAL A 120 7.48 7.03 -15.11
C VAL A 120 6.74 5.83 -15.68
N ALA A 121 7.36 4.65 -15.68
CA ALA A 121 6.77 3.42 -16.21
C ALA A 121 5.58 2.91 -15.35
N ALA A 122 5.62 3.11 -14.03
CA ALA A 122 4.56 2.69 -13.11
C ALA A 122 3.37 3.67 -13.08
N GLN A 123 3.59 4.96 -13.41
CA GLN A 123 2.59 6.01 -13.27
C GLN A 123 1.25 5.71 -13.97
N PRO A 124 1.21 5.25 -15.25
CA PRO A 124 -0.05 4.96 -15.92
C PRO A 124 -0.91 3.91 -15.19
N PHE A 125 -0.27 2.88 -14.62
CA PHE A 125 -0.96 1.84 -13.87
C PHE A 125 -1.53 2.37 -12.54
N TYR A 126 -0.74 3.21 -11.85
CA TYR A 126 -1.21 3.88 -10.64
C TYR A 126 -2.41 4.79 -10.96
N ASP A 127 -2.32 5.61 -12.00
CA ASP A 127 -3.38 6.56 -12.39
C ASP A 127 -4.68 5.84 -12.74
N GLU A 128 -4.60 4.69 -13.42
CA GLU A 128 -5.76 3.87 -13.75
C GLU A 128 -6.47 3.40 -12.48
N LEU A 129 -5.74 2.81 -11.52
CA LEU A 129 -6.34 2.38 -10.26
C LEU A 129 -6.79 3.57 -9.41
N ALA A 130 -6.02 4.64 -9.39
CA ALA A 130 -6.34 5.85 -8.63
C ALA A 130 -7.64 6.53 -9.08
N ALA A 131 -8.07 6.34 -10.32
CA ALA A 131 -9.37 6.81 -10.82
C ALA A 131 -10.55 6.11 -10.14
N HIS A 132 -10.34 4.96 -9.49
CA HIS A 132 -11.34 4.14 -8.80
C HIS A 132 -11.21 4.17 -7.27
N ARG A 133 -10.50 5.17 -6.71
CA ARG A 133 -10.31 5.29 -5.25
C ARG A 133 -11.62 5.54 -4.50
N LEU A 134 -11.69 4.98 -3.30
CA LEU A 134 -12.78 5.18 -2.32
C LEU A 134 -12.87 6.62 -1.82
#